data_330af75c065a21841d797421961b5b9e
#
_entry.id   330af75c065a21841d797421961b5b9e
#
_cell.length_a   1.000
_cell.length_b   1.000
_cell.length_c   1.000
_cell.angle_alpha   90.00
_cell.angle_beta   90.00
_cell.angle_gamma   90.00
#
_symmetry.space_group_name_H-M   'P 1'
#
loop_
_entity.id
_entity.type
_entity.pdbx_description
1 polymer ?
#
loop_
_entity_poly.entity_id
_entity_poly.type
_entity_poly.pdbx_seq_one_letter_code
_entity_poly.pdbx_strand_id
1 'polypeptide(L)'
;MNRKTWSRYSNSSPFYIIIGIVLALGINQGLALALSTDMPIVAVESNSMVPAFHKGDMLVLQGAPQEQLSMGDVIVFDQPSGGTPIVHRVVAINSDGTFQTKGDANSGQLSYEKSISYSQVHGRVVMIMPYLGWIKIGMTQYLMPNMLWILLGFAVFGMVYIGGRAFTGLHQLGGV
;
A
#
# COMPACT_ATOMS: atom_id res chain seq x y z
N MET A 1 16.44 28.11 -32.06
CA MET A 1 15.78 27.24 -31.05
C MET A 1 16.05 27.83 -29.66
N ASN A 2 15.03 28.37 -29.02
CA ASN A 2 15.12 29.39 -27.98
C ASN A 2 15.47 28.74 -26.61
N ARG A 3 16.70 28.95 -26.09
CA ARG A 3 17.19 28.40 -24.78
C ARG A 3 16.36 28.87 -23.55
N LYS A 4 15.48 29.87 -23.70
CA LYS A 4 14.64 30.39 -22.60
C LYS A 4 13.44 29.52 -22.23
N THR A 5 13.00 28.60 -23.10
CA THR A 5 11.83 27.74 -22.83
C THR A 5 12.14 26.55 -21.91
N TRP A 6 13.37 26.03 -21.92
CA TRP A 6 13.76 24.91 -21.06
C TRP A 6 13.91 25.24 -19.58
N SER A 7 14.26 26.50 -19.25
CA SER A 7 14.46 26.91 -17.85
C SER A 7 13.15 27.08 -17.06
N ARG A 8 12.03 27.32 -17.72
CA ARG A 8 10.71 27.45 -17.06
C ARG A 8 10.11 26.08 -16.67
N TYR A 9 10.40 25.02 -17.42
CA TYR A 9 9.92 23.67 -17.07
C TYR A 9 10.72 23.03 -15.94
N SER A 10 12.02 23.35 -15.80
CA SER A 10 12.89 22.79 -14.78
C SER A 10 12.55 23.25 -13.36
N ASN A 11 12.04 24.47 -13.18
CA ASN A 11 11.73 25.03 -11.84
C ASN A 11 10.36 24.64 -11.32
N SER A 12 9.43 24.14 -12.15
CA SER A 12 8.08 23.75 -11.72
C SER A 12 7.98 22.27 -11.30
N SER A 13 8.91 21.41 -11.74
CA SER A 13 8.89 19.98 -11.41
C SER A 13 8.89 19.67 -9.91
N PRO A 14 9.77 20.25 -9.06
CA PRO A 14 9.74 19.97 -7.63
C PRO A 14 8.46 20.50 -6.96
N PHE A 15 7.91 21.59 -7.45
CA PHE A 15 6.66 22.16 -6.93
C PHE A 15 5.47 21.21 -7.13
N TYR A 16 5.31 20.61 -8.31
CA TYR A 16 4.25 19.61 -8.55
C TYR A 16 4.43 18.34 -7.73
N ILE A 17 5.67 17.91 -7.51
CA ILE A 17 5.97 16.76 -6.65
C ILE A 17 5.53 17.06 -5.21
N ILE A 18 5.89 18.23 -4.68
CA ILE A 18 5.51 18.64 -3.32
C ILE A 18 3.99 18.72 -3.19
N ILE A 19 3.31 19.35 -4.15
CA ILE A 19 1.83 19.40 -4.15
C ILE A 19 1.24 17.99 -4.19
N GLY A 20 1.76 17.10 -5.02
CA GLY A 20 1.30 15.70 -5.10
C GLY A 20 1.42 14.98 -3.76
N ILE A 21 2.54 15.15 -3.06
CA ILE A 21 2.76 14.57 -1.73
C ILE A 21 1.77 15.16 -0.71
N VAL A 22 1.62 16.48 -0.66
CA VAL A 22 0.70 17.16 0.26
C VAL A 22 -0.74 16.72 0.01
N LEU A 23 -1.16 16.63 -1.25
CA LEU A 23 -2.50 16.14 -1.60
C LEU A 23 -2.69 14.68 -1.19
N ALA A 24 -1.72 13.80 -1.44
CA ALA A 24 -1.80 12.39 -1.06
C ALA A 24 -1.93 12.22 0.46
N LEU A 25 -1.13 12.96 1.24
CA LEU A 25 -1.21 12.96 2.69
C LEU A 25 -2.55 13.55 3.17
N GLY A 26 -3.01 14.64 2.57
CA GLY A 26 -4.29 15.28 2.90
C GLY A 26 -5.49 14.37 2.63
N ILE A 27 -5.49 13.66 1.50
CA ILE A 27 -6.52 12.67 1.16
C ILE A 27 -6.51 11.52 2.17
N ASN A 28 -5.33 10.97 2.50
CA ASN A 28 -5.24 9.88 3.47
C ASN A 28 -5.74 10.28 4.86
N GLN A 29 -5.35 11.45 5.36
CA GLN A 29 -5.84 11.99 6.64
C GLN A 29 -7.33 12.31 6.61
N GLY A 30 -7.82 12.85 5.51
CA GLY A 30 -9.26 13.11 5.32
C GLY A 30 -10.08 11.82 5.34
N LEU A 31 -9.60 10.76 4.70
CA LEU A 31 -10.21 9.43 4.75
C LEU A 31 -10.16 8.84 6.16
N ALA A 32 -9.03 8.94 6.86
CA ALA A 32 -8.87 8.46 8.23
C ALA A 32 -9.90 9.10 9.17
N LEU A 33 -10.08 10.42 9.07
CA LEU A 33 -11.08 11.14 9.85
C LEU A 33 -12.53 10.76 9.45
N ALA A 34 -12.83 10.73 8.16
CA ALA A 34 -14.17 10.43 7.66
C ALA A 34 -14.63 8.99 7.99
N LEU A 35 -13.68 8.05 8.00
CA LEU A 35 -13.91 6.64 8.28
C LEU A 35 -13.61 6.26 9.74
N SER A 36 -13.20 7.22 10.57
CA SER A 36 -12.90 7.01 12.00
C SER A 36 -11.91 5.86 12.26
N THR A 37 -10.91 5.72 11.41
CA THR A 37 -9.87 4.68 11.51
C THR A 37 -8.50 5.23 11.14
N ASP A 38 -7.47 4.71 11.77
CA ASP A 38 -6.06 5.01 11.46
C ASP A 38 -5.58 4.32 10.16
N MET A 39 -6.29 3.26 9.72
CA MET A 39 -5.98 2.48 8.55
C MET A 39 -7.14 2.44 7.54
N PRO A 40 -7.47 3.57 6.87
CA PRO A 40 -8.64 3.64 6.00
C PRO A 40 -8.56 2.72 4.78
N ILE A 41 -7.34 2.39 4.31
CA ILE A 41 -7.11 1.58 3.12
C ILE A 41 -6.03 0.52 3.40
N VAL A 42 -6.37 -0.76 3.15
CA VAL A 42 -5.48 -1.90 3.35
C VAL A 42 -5.42 -2.76 2.08
N ALA A 43 -4.22 -3.16 1.66
CA ALA A 43 -4.04 -4.12 0.57
C ALA A 43 -4.00 -5.55 1.13
N VAL A 44 -4.69 -6.47 0.47
CA VAL A 44 -4.74 -7.89 0.86
C VAL A 44 -3.49 -8.61 0.36
N GLU A 45 -2.71 -9.16 1.27
CA GLU A 45 -1.44 -9.82 0.95
C GLU A 45 -1.51 -11.36 0.95
N SER A 46 -2.63 -11.94 1.38
CA SER A 46 -2.83 -13.40 1.44
C SER A 46 -4.20 -13.84 0.92
N ASN A 47 -4.39 -15.14 0.75
CA ASN A 47 -5.66 -15.73 0.31
C ASN A 47 -6.46 -16.36 1.46
N SER A 48 -6.20 -15.99 2.71
CA SER A 48 -6.87 -16.57 3.89
C SER A 48 -8.38 -16.30 3.94
N MET A 49 -8.86 -15.32 3.17
CA MET A 49 -10.27 -14.93 3.13
C MET A 49 -11.00 -15.32 1.85
N VAL A 50 -10.40 -16.16 1.03
CA VAL A 50 -11.08 -16.74 -0.17
C VAL A 50 -12.30 -17.57 0.29
N PRO A 51 -13.47 -17.45 -0.36
CA PRO A 51 -13.74 -16.71 -1.61
C PRO A 51 -14.18 -15.24 -1.43
N ALA A 52 -14.26 -14.71 -0.21
CA ALA A 52 -14.76 -13.37 0.05
C ALA A 52 -13.95 -12.29 -0.67
N PHE A 53 -12.62 -12.39 -0.64
CA PHE A 53 -11.68 -11.59 -1.42
C PHE A 53 -10.33 -12.29 -1.54
N HIS A 54 -9.46 -11.77 -2.41
CA HIS A 54 -8.22 -12.42 -2.83
C HIS A 54 -7.01 -11.52 -2.58
N LYS A 55 -5.83 -12.13 -2.56
CA LYS A 55 -4.57 -11.37 -2.61
C LYS A 55 -4.57 -10.41 -3.80
N GLY A 56 -4.19 -9.16 -3.54
CA GLY A 56 -4.20 -8.09 -4.54
C GLY A 56 -5.46 -7.24 -4.54
N ASP A 57 -6.47 -7.59 -3.75
CA ASP A 57 -7.62 -6.70 -3.52
C ASP A 57 -7.25 -5.59 -2.55
N MET A 58 -7.99 -4.50 -2.57
CA MET A 58 -7.87 -3.38 -1.65
C MET A 58 -9.15 -3.28 -0.83
N LEU A 59 -9.01 -3.12 0.47
CA LEU A 59 -10.11 -3.01 1.42
C LEU A 59 -10.21 -1.58 1.92
N VAL A 60 -11.44 -1.08 2.05
CA VAL A 60 -11.74 0.16 2.78
C VAL A 60 -12.27 -0.24 4.14
N LEU A 61 -11.66 0.34 5.18
CA LEU A 61 -12.04 0.10 6.57
C LEU A 61 -12.83 1.28 7.11
N GLN A 62 -13.74 0.97 8.03
CA GLN A 62 -14.42 1.93 8.87
C GLN A 62 -14.22 1.54 10.33
N GLY A 63 -13.75 2.49 11.14
CA GLY A 63 -13.76 2.35 12.59
C GLY A 63 -15.20 2.24 13.10
N ALA A 64 -15.43 1.34 14.01
CA ALA A 64 -16.74 1.13 14.62
C ALA A 64 -16.55 0.91 16.13
N PRO A 65 -17.40 1.47 16.98
CA PRO A 65 -17.41 1.14 18.41
C PRO A 65 -17.53 -0.37 18.64
N GLN A 66 -16.98 -0.87 19.74
CA GLN A 66 -16.95 -2.30 20.05
C GLN A 66 -18.34 -2.94 19.96
N GLU A 67 -19.38 -2.23 20.44
CA GLU A 67 -20.75 -2.68 20.51
C GLU A 67 -21.41 -2.82 19.12
N GLN A 68 -20.83 -2.20 18.09
CA GLN A 68 -21.29 -2.28 16.71
C GLN A 68 -20.61 -3.40 15.92
N LEU A 69 -19.57 -3.99 16.47
CA LEU A 69 -18.90 -5.14 15.86
C LEU A 69 -19.69 -6.41 16.19
N SER A 70 -19.98 -7.19 15.17
CA SER A 70 -20.85 -8.37 15.25
C SER A 70 -20.20 -9.60 14.63
N MET A 71 -20.73 -10.77 14.98
CA MET A 71 -20.38 -12.00 14.27
C MET A 71 -20.66 -11.86 12.77
N GLY A 72 -19.71 -12.29 11.96
CA GLY A 72 -19.78 -12.15 10.49
C GLY A 72 -19.02 -10.94 9.95
N ASP A 73 -18.77 -9.90 10.74
CA ASP A 73 -17.96 -8.77 10.32
C ASP A 73 -16.52 -9.24 9.98
N VAL A 74 -15.93 -8.64 8.97
CA VAL A 74 -14.51 -8.82 8.66
C VAL A 74 -13.76 -7.65 9.27
N ILE A 75 -12.84 -7.93 10.18
CA ILE A 75 -12.07 -6.91 10.89
C ILE A 75 -10.58 -6.99 10.55
N VAL A 76 -9.91 -5.84 10.63
CA VAL A 76 -8.45 -5.75 10.56
C VAL A 76 -7.92 -5.51 11.96
N PHE A 77 -6.95 -6.31 12.37
CA PHE A 77 -6.40 -6.26 13.72
C PHE A 77 -4.91 -6.58 13.77
N ASP A 78 -4.23 -6.05 14.79
CA ASP A 78 -2.84 -6.35 15.04
C ASP A 78 -2.65 -7.70 15.73
N GLN A 79 -1.63 -8.45 15.29
CA GLN A 79 -1.19 -9.65 15.98
C GLN A 79 -0.26 -9.31 17.16
N PRO A 80 -0.24 -10.13 18.24
CA PRO A 80 0.57 -9.84 19.44
C PRO A 80 2.08 -9.77 19.17
N SER A 81 2.56 -10.46 18.14
CA SER A 81 3.98 -10.45 17.74
C SER A 81 4.39 -9.20 16.95
N GLY A 82 3.46 -8.30 16.65
CA GLY A 82 3.68 -7.20 15.73
C GLY A 82 3.74 -7.67 14.28
N GLY A 83 4.00 -6.74 13.37
CA GLY A 83 4.11 -7.02 11.93
C GLY A 83 2.89 -6.56 11.14
N THR A 84 2.60 -7.23 10.02
CA THR A 84 1.48 -6.86 9.15
C THR A 84 0.15 -7.20 9.84
N PRO A 85 -0.80 -6.25 9.92
CA PRO A 85 -2.14 -6.50 10.44
C PRO A 85 -2.85 -7.64 9.69
N ILE A 86 -3.71 -8.35 10.40
CA ILE A 86 -4.46 -9.49 9.89
C ILE A 86 -5.89 -9.07 9.57
N VAL A 87 -6.44 -9.65 8.51
CA VAL A 87 -7.83 -9.43 8.08
C VAL A 87 -8.57 -10.74 8.13
N HIS A 88 -9.43 -10.93 9.12
CA HIS A 88 -10.23 -12.16 9.27
C HIS A 88 -11.66 -11.85 9.73
N ARG A 89 -12.53 -12.86 9.62
CA ARG A 89 -13.95 -12.76 9.99
C ARG A 89 -14.16 -13.05 11.48
N VAL A 90 -14.98 -12.26 12.13
CA VAL A 90 -15.44 -12.50 13.50
C VAL A 90 -16.37 -13.72 13.50
N VAL A 91 -15.98 -14.77 14.20
CA VAL A 91 -16.74 -16.03 14.29
C VAL A 91 -17.42 -16.19 15.67
N ALA A 92 -16.93 -15.50 16.69
CA ALA A 92 -17.56 -15.46 18.01
C ALA A 92 -17.15 -14.18 18.77
N ILE A 93 -17.93 -13.81 19.76
CA ILE A 93 -17.62 -12.78 20.75
C ILE A 93 -17.63 -13.45 22.12
N ASN A 94 -16.52 -13.34 22.85
CA ASN A 94 -16.36 -13.93 24.17
C ASN A 94 -17.14 -13.13 25.22
N SER A 95 -17.42 -13.75 26.36
CA SER A 95 -18.12 -13.11 27.49
C SER A 95 -17.36 -11.92 28.11
N ASP A 96 -16.05 -11.85 27.91
CA ASP A 96 -15.19 -10.74 28.32
C ASP A 96 -15.13 -9.60 27.27
N GLY A 97 -15.90 -9.71 26.18
CA GLY A 97 -15.95 -8.73 25.09
C GLY A 97 -14.85 -8.86 24.05
N THR A 98 -13.92 -9.83 24.18
CA THR A 98 -12.92 -10.08 23.15
C THR A 98 -13.51 -10.81 21.94
N PHE A 99 -12.88 -10.64 20.76
CA PHE A 99 -13.36 -11.24 19.52
C PHE A 99 -12.59 -12.52 19.21
N GLN A 100 -13.29 -13.50 18.65
CA GLN A 100 -12.67 -14.64 17.97
C GLN A 100 -12.77 -14.43 16.46
N THR A 101 -11.67 -14.62 15.75
CA THR A 101 -11.66 -14.50 14.29
C THR A 101 -11.17 -15.78 13.64
N LYS A 102 -11.47 -15.90 12.34
CA LYS A 102 -10.94 -16.97 11.50
C LYS A 102 -10.95 -16.52 10.05
N GLY A 103 -9.90 -16.85 9.31
CA GLY A 103 -9.88 -16.71 7.85
C GLY A 103 -10.85 -17.69 7.19
N ASP A 104 -11.63 -17.22 6.22
CA ASP A 104 -12.66 -18.02 5.55
C ASP A 104 -12.08 -19.30 4.89
N ALA A 105 -10.85 -19.21 4.34
CA ALA A 105 -10.14 -20.34 3.74
C ALA A 105 -9.32 -21.18 4.74
N ASN A 106 -9.20 -20.74 6.00
CA ASN A 106 -8.37 -21.45 6.97
C ASN A 106 -9.11 -22.66 7.56
N SER A 107 -8.40 -23.75 7.80
CA SER A 107 -8.97 -24.95 8.44
C SER A 107 -9.29 -24.74 9.93
N GLY A 108 -8.59 -23.83 10.59
CA GLY A 108 -8.75 -23.52 12.02
C GLY A 108 -8.30 -22.12 12.38
N GLN A 109 -8.51 -21.75 13.64
CA GLN A 109 -8.05 -20.49 14.22
C GLN A 109 -6.60 -20.64 14.73
N LEU A 110 -5.82 -19.58 14.63
CA LEU A 110 -4.55 -19.46 15.33
C LEU A 110 -4.80 -19.14 16.80
N SER A 111 -3.82 -19.43 17.67
CA SER A 111 -3.99 -19.28 19.13
C SER A 111 -4.38 -17.84 19.53
N TYR A 112 -3.79 -16.84 18.90
CA TYR A 112 -4.07 -15.42 19.19
C TYR A 112 -5.42 -14.93 18.60
N GLU A 113 -6.00 -15.67 17.65
CA GLU A 113 -7.31 -15.34 17.07
C GLU A 113 -8.49 -15.68 18.00
N LYS A 114 -8.24 -16.38 19.10
CA LYS A 114 -9.27 -16.78 20.06
C LYS A 114 -9.65 -15.69 21.07
N SER A 115 -8.82 -14.65 21.19
CA SER A 115 -9.06 -13.56 22.16
C SER A 115 -8.38 -12.27 21.67
N ILE A 116 -9.04 -11.59 20.74
CA ILE A 116 -8.59 -10.31 20.19
C ILE A 116 -9.26 -9.19 20.98
N SER A 117 -8.45 -8.34 21.61
CA SER A 117 -8.95 -7.15 22.30
C SER A 117 -9.41 -6.10 21.28
N TYR A 118 -10.44 -5.33 21.63
CA TYR A 118 -10.87 -4.20 20.81
C TYR A 118 -9.76 -3.19 20.51
N SER A 119 -8.83 -3.00 21.45
CA SER A 119 -7.67 -2.11 21.26
C SER A 119 -6.71 -2.52 20.12
N GLN A 120 -6.80 -3.76 19.66
CA GLN A 120 -6.02 -4.27 18.54
C GLN A 120 -6.74 -4.08 17.19
N VAL A 121 -8.04 -3.68 17.22
CA VAL A 121 -8.88 -3.59 16.01
C VAL A 121 -8.79 -2.21 15.41
N HIS A 122 -8.36 -2.12 14.15
CA HIS A 122 -8.30 -0.88 13.36
C HIS A 122 -9.66 -0.50 12.75
N GLY A 123 -10.49 -1.49 12.46
CA GLY A 123 -11.82 -1.27 11.90
C GLY A 123 -12.38 -2.50 11.20
N ARG A 124 -13.61 -2.36 10.71
CA ARG A 124 -14.28 -3.38 9.88
C ARG A 124 -14.20 -3.03 8.41
N VAL A 125 -14.18 -4.05 7.57
CA VAL A 125 -14.21 -3.91 6.11
C VAL A 125 -15.61 -3.49 5.68
N VAL A 126 -15.71 -2.37 4.97
CA VAL A 126 -16.99 -1.85 4.43
C VAL A 126 -17.05 -1.89 2.91
N MET A 127 -15.89 -1.95 2.23
CA MET A 127 -15.84 -2.04 0.78
C MET A 127 -14.61 -2.85 0.34
N ILE A 128 -14.76 -3.60 -0.74
CA ILE A 128 -13.70 -4.36 -1.40
C ILE A 128 -13.53 -3.78 -2.81
N MET A 129 -12.31 -3.41 -3.17
CA MET A 129 -11.94 -2.95 -4.51
C MET A 129 -11.00 -3.99 -5.14
N PRO A 130 -11.50 -4.81 -6.07
CA PRO A 130 -10.70 -5.88 -6.67
C PRO A 130 -9.46 -5.33 -7.40
N TYR A 131 -8.34 -6.04 -7.28
CA TYR A 131 -7.07 -5.81 -7.98
C TYR A 131 -6.32 -4.51 -7.64
N LEU A 132 -6.93 -3.51 -7.00
CA LEU A 132 -6.27 -2.24 -6.70
C LEU A 132 -5.14 -2.36 -5.66
N GLY A 133 -5.18 -3.39 -4.82
CA GLY A 133 -4.13 -3.70 -3.85
C GLY A 133 -2.78 -4.05 -4.49
N TRP A 134 -2.77 -4.54 -5.74
CA TRP A 134 -1.54 -4.84 -6.46
C TRP A 134 -0.64 -3.63 -6.66
N ILE A 135 -1.21 -2.41 -6.73
CA ILE A 135 -0.42 -1.17 -6.81
C ILE A 135 0.44 -1.02 -5.56
N LYS A 136 -0.16 -1.14 -4.36
CA LYS A 136 0.56 -1.04 -3.09
C LYS A 136 1.56 -2.19 -2.92
N ILE A 137 1.14 -3.43 -3.18
CA ILE A 137 1.98 -4.63 -3.10
C ILE A 137 3.18 -4.50 -4.06
N GLY A 138 2.94 -4.07 -5.29
CA GLY A 138 3.98 -3.84 -6.28
C GLY A 138 5.01 -2.80 -5.82
N MET A 139 4.56 -1.70 -5.25
CA MET A 139 5.45 -0.67 -4.70
C MET A 139 6.26 -1.19 -3.51
N THR A 140 5.62 -1.83 -2.54
CA THR A 140 6.28 -2.19 -1.27
C THR A 140 7.12 -3.44 -1.36
N GLN A 141 6.68 -4.46 -2.10
CA GLN A 141 7.38 -5.75 -2.18
C GLN A 141 8.38 -5.84 -3.32
N TYR A 142 8.18 -5.06 -4.40
CA TYR A 142 9.05 -5.15 -5.60
C TYR A 142 9.84 -3.86 -5.86
N LEU A 143 9.19 -2.69 -5.85
CA LEU A 143 9.85 -1.44 -6.22
C LEU A 143 10.80 -0.95 -5.11
N MET A 144 10.30 -0.81 -3.87
CA MET A 144 11.10 -0.25 -2.76
C MET A 144 12.35 -1.07 -2.42
N PRO A 145 12.30 -2.43 -2.28
CA PRO A 145 13.49 -3.22 -1.99
C PRO A 145 14.53 -3.19 -3.11
N ASN A 146 14.10 -2.99 -4.35
CA ASN A 146 14.98 -2.97 -5.52
C ASN A 146 15.34 -1.56 -6.01
N MET A 147 14.96 -0.51 -5.28
CA MET A 147 15.12 0.88 -5.73
C MET A 147 16.60 1.23 -6.01
N LEU A 148 17.54 0.74 -5.20
CA LEU A 148 18.98 0.93 -5.44
C LEU A 148 19.42 0.33 -6.78
N TRP A 149 19.01 -0.90 -7.07
CA TRP A 149 19.37 -1.59 -8.31
C TRP A 149 18.73 -0.93 -9.54
N ILE A 150 17.52 -0.43 -9.40
CA ILE A 150 16.82 0.33 -10.45
C ILE A 150 17.57 1.64 -10.73
N LEU A 151 17.97 2.38 -9.70
CA LEU A 151 18.74 3.63 -9.85
C LEU A 151 20.11 3.38 -10.48
N LEU A 152 20.81 2.32 -10.07
CA LEU A 152 22.07 1.91 -10.67
C LEU A 152 21.89 1.54 -12.16
N GLY A 153 20.84 0.82 -12.50
CA GLY A 153 20.50 0.50 -13.89
C GLY A 153 20.28 1.75 -14.74
N PHE A 154 19.51 2.73 -14.23
CA PHE A 154 19.34 4.02 -14.92
C PHE A 154 20.64 4.81 -15.05
N ALA A 155 21.51 4.80 -14.04
CA ALA A 155 22.80 5.47 -14.09
C ALA A 155 23.73 4.84 -15.17
N VAL A 156 23.81 3.51 -15.21
CA VAL A 156 24.57 2.79 -16.23
C VAL A 156 24.01 3.06 -17.64
N PHE A 157 22.68 2.96 -17.79
CA PHE A 157 22.03 3.26 -19.07
C PHE A 157 22.32 4.70 -19.53
N GLY A 158 22.24 5.67 -18.62
CA GLY A 158 22.57 7.06 -18.88
C GLY A 158 24.02 7.26 -19.32
N MET A 159 24.99 6.59 -18.65
CA MET A 159 26.41 6.63 -19.04
C MET A 159 26.64 6.05 -20.44
N VAL A 160 26.04 4.90 -20.75
CA VAL A 160 26.15 4.27 -22.08
C VAL A 160 25.53 5.16 -23.15
N TYR A 161 24.36 5.73 -22.88
CA TYR A 161 23.69 6.63 -23.83
C TYR A 161 24.50 7.89 -24.11
N ILE A 162 25.06 8.55 -23.07
CA ILE A 162 25.90 9.75 -23.22
C ILE A 162 27.21 9.40 -23.93
N GLY A 163 27.85 8.31 -23.52
CA GLY A 163 29.11 7.84 -24.12
C GLY A 163 28.94 7.49 -25.60
N GLY A 164 27.85 6.81 -25.97
CA GLY A 164 27.52 6.49 -27.36
C GLY A 164 27.32 7.75 -28.22
N ARG A 165 26.66 8.77 -27.68
CA ARG A 165 26.50 10.05 -28.42
C ARG A 165 27.79 10.83 -28.55
N ALA A 166 28.69 10.80 -27.56
CA ALA A 166 30.00 11.42 -27.65
C ALA A 166 30.89 10.73 -28.71
N PHE A 167 30.86 9.39 -28.76
CA PHE A 167 31.60 8.62 -29.75
C PHE A 167 31.13 8.89 -31.20
N THR A 168 29.82 8.93 -31.43
CA THR A 168 29.28 9.25 -32.75
C THR A 168 29.56 10.69 -33.20
N GLY A 169 29.59 11.64 -32.24
CA GLY A 169 29.96 13.04 -32.50
C GLY A 169 31.44 13.21 -32.93
N LEU A 170 32.35 12.44 -32.34
CA LEU A 170 33.77 12.46 -32.70
C LEU A 170 34.03 11.88 -34.08
N HIS A 171 33.30 10.86 -34.51
CA HIS A 171 33.43 10.29 -35.85
C HIS A 171 32.97 11.24 -36.98
N GLN A 172 32.09 12.18 -36.70
CA GLN A 172 31.65 13.19 -37.68
C GLN A 172 32.67 14.34 -37.84
N LEU A 173 33.58 14.56 -36.87
CA LEU A 173 34.60 15.62 -36.95
C LEU A 173 35.94 15.13 -37.50
N GLY A 174 36.17 13.82 -37.61
CA GLY A 174 37.41 13.22 -38.11
C GLY A 174 37.38 12.82 -39.60
N GLY A 175 36.35 13.17 -40.32
CA GLY A 175 36.13 12.83 -41.71
C GLY A 175 36.29 14.03 -42.67
N VAL A 176 37.41 14.80 -42.52
CA VAL A 176 37.82 15.83 -43.50
C VAL A 176 39.23 15.52 -43.96
#